data_c1ec79b1fc4c12d25d9435e9fbd3c510
#
_entry.id   c1ec79b1fc4c12d25d9435e9fbd3c510
#
_cell.length_a   1.000
_cell.length_b   1.000
_cell.length_c   1.000
_cell.angle_alpha   90.00
_cell.angle_beta   90.00
_cell.angle_gamma   90.00
#
_symmetry.space_group_name_H-M   'P 1'
#
loop_
_entity.id
_entity.type
_entity.pdbx_description
1 polymer ?
#
loop_
_entity_poly.entity_id
_entity_poly.type
_entity_poly.pdbx_seq_one_letter_code
_entity_poly.pdbx_strand_id
1 'polypeptide(L)'
;VNYNALAMSELIERREKLWQKVREKELDAFLLVNVEGSEQPNLRYLTGFTGTFGILILAEESLFLTDPRYTEQAKAEVDLPVLEVRGRWLPQLGEKLRQMGVKRVGIGSARTTLHLFEELKKAGEGLEFVPIGSPVEELRRVKSEAEIKKIGEAVELTEAGLRWILGRLRPGKTEKEVALELEFWYRKEGADDVAFELIVAAGPESALPHHRAGNHVLRKGEVVLFDIGAKVDGYCADITRVAILGKADPEVLRAYKLVLSANEAGIRAIRAGVSGKDADAQARRLIEEAGLAEHFGHGLGHGLGLEVHESPRLSPTSEDTLVRGNVVTVEPGVYFPQKFGIRIEDVVVVGEDGARVLSSFPKEELWAVQRR
;
A
#
# COMPACT_ATOMS: atom_id res chain seq x y z
N VAL A 1 28.51 6.95 -4.57
CA VAL A 1 27.39 7.87 -4.68
C VAL A 1 26.70 7.89 -3.32
N ASN A 2 26.62 9.08 -2.71
CA ASN A 2 26.16 9.25 -1.34
C ASN A 2 24.62 8.99 -1.30
N TYR A 3 24.17 7.84 -0.83
CA TYR A 3 22.76 7.45 -0.76
C TYR A 3 21.89 8.52 -0.05
N ASN A 4 22.43 9.16 0.99
CA ASN A 4 21.74 10.25 1.70
C ASN A 4 21.50 11.49 0.83
N ALA A 5 22.40 11.82 -0.09
CA ALA A 5 22.27 13.00 -0.94
C ALA A 5 21.20 12.81 -2.03
N LEU A 6 21.07 11.60 -2.59
CA LEU A 6 20.02 11.25 -3.56
C LEU A 6 18.63 11.24 -2.91
N ALA A 7 18.53 10.63 -1.73
CA ALA A 7 17.27 10.62 -0.98
C ALA A 7 16.81 12.05 -0.61
N MET A 8 17.74 12.91 -0.20
CA MET A 8 17.45 14.30 0.14
C MET A 8 16.99 15.12 -1.09
N SER A 9 17.62 14.92 -2.27
CA SER A 9 17.19 15.59 -3.49
C SER A 9 15.78 15.21 -3.92
N GLU A 10 15.38 13.96 -3.71
CA GLU A 10 14.01 13.48 -3.98
C GLU A 10 12.97 14.14 -3.06
N LEU A 11 13.27 14.29 -1.76
CA LEU A 11 12.36 14.96 -0.82
C LEU A 11 12.15 16.42 -1.19
N ILE A 12 13.20 17.12 -1.61
CA ILE A 12 13.13 18.51 -2.08
C ILE A 12 12.23 18.59 -3.31
N GLU A 13 12.47 17.75 -4.32
CA GLU A 13 11.69 17.71 -5.57
C GLU A 13 10.19 17.43 -5.31
N ARG A 14 9.88 16.51 -4.39
CA ARG A 14 8.49 16.20 -3.98
C ARG A 14 7.80 17.40 -3.36
N ARG A 15 8.50 18.12 -2.46
CA ARG A 15 7.98 19.35 -1.85
C ARG A 15 7.82 20.48 -2.88
N GLU A 16 8.75 20.64 -3.82
CA GLU A 16 8.65 21.62 -4.89
C GLU A 16 7.44 21.36 -5.80
N LYS A 17 7.24 20.10 -6.22
CA LYS A 17 6.05 19.72 -7.01
C LYS A 17 4.74 19.99 -6.27
N LEU A 18 4.69 19.68 -4.97
CA LEU A 18 3.54 20.00 -4.14
C LEU A 18 3.34 21.50 -3.99
N TRP A 19 4.42 22.25 -3.75
CA TRP A 19 4.39 23.70 -3.60
C TRP A 19 3.90 24.40 -4.85
N GLN A 20 4.29 23.94 -6.02
CA GLN A 20 3.75 24.46 -7.28
C GLN A 20 2.23 24.31 -7.36
N LYS A 21 1.70 23.10 -7.07
CA LYS A 21 0.24 22.85 -7.03
C LYS A 21 -0.49 23.73 -6.01
N VAL A 22 0.12 23.99 -4.87
CA VAL A 22 -0.42 24.87 -3.81
C VAL A 22 -0.52 26.32 -4.32
N ARG A 23 0.53 26.81 -4.96
CA ARG A 23 0.56 28.17 -5.54
C ARG A 23 -0.43 28.35 -6.69
N GLU A 24 -0.64 27.36 -7.54
CA GLU A 24 -1.65 27.37 -8.60
C GLU A 24 -3.08 27.56 -8.06
N LYS A 25 -3.31 27.23 -6.78
CA LYS A 25 -4.57 27.46 -6.06
C LYS A 25 -4.60 28.78 -5.28
N GLU A 26 -3.62 29.65 -5.50
CA GLU A 26 -3.46 30.93 -4.79
C GLU A 26 -3.44 30.76 -3.26
N LEU A 27 -2.73 29.73 -2.77
CA LEU A 27 -2.55 29.46 -1.36
C LEU A 27 -1.14 29.88 -0.91
N ASP A 28 -1.03 30.37 0.33
CA ASP A 28 0.23 30.85 0.92
C ASP A 28 1.01 29.73 1.60
N ALA A 29 0.34 28.63 1.95
CA ALA A 29 0.95 27.46 2.58
C ALA A 29 0.10 26.20 2.33
N PHE A 30 0.72 25.03 2.46
CA PHE A 30 0.06 23.74 2.64
C PHE A 30 0.44 23.19 4.01
N LEU A 31 -0.56 22.76 4.75
CA LEU A 31 -0.39 22.19 6.10
C LEU A 31 -0.69 20.69 6.07
N LEU A 32 0.28 19.90 6.52
CA LEU A 32 0.11 18.48 6.76
C LEU A 32 0.33 18.21 8.26
N VAL A 33 -0.68 17.64 8.90
CA VAL A 33 -0.70 17.41 10.35
C VAL A 33 -0.78 15.92 10.63
N ASN A 34 0.32 15.33 11.07
CA ASN A 34 0.36 13.93 11.49
C ASN A 34 0.27 13.84 13.00
N VAL A 35 -0.86 13.35 13.51
CA VAL A 35 -1.09 13.07 14.93
C VAL A 35 -1.34 11.59 15.11
N GLU A 36 -0.54 10.94 15.94
CA GLU A 36 -0.60 9.49 16.21
C GLU A 36 -0.60 8.62 14.92
N GLY A 37 0.15 9.07 13.90
CA GLY A 37 0.32 8.32 12.66
C GLY A 37 -0.77 8.52 11.60
N SER A 38 -1.75 9.41 11.82
CA SER A 38 -2.89 9.62 10.89
C SER A 38 -2.49 10.01 9.46
N GLU A 39 -1.38 10.72 9.31
CA GLU A 39 -0.81 11.20 8.04
C GLU A 39 0.64 10.73 7.83
N GLN A 40 1.04 9.69 8.55
CA GLN A 40 2.43 9.23 8.57
C GLN A 40 2.99 8.89 7.17
N PRO A 41 2.26 8.22 6.26
CA PRO A 41 2.77 7.96 4.90
C PRO A 41 3.05 9.24 4.11
N ASN A 42 2.16 10.24 4.19
CA ASN A 42 2.30 11.51 3.50
C ASN A 42 3.43 12.35 4.09
N LEU A 43 3.55 12.38 5.44
CA LEU A 43 4.61 13.09 6.11
C LEU A 43 5.98 12.50 5.78
N ARG A 44 6.10 11.16 5.82
CA ARG A 44 7.31 10.44 5.41
C ARG A 44 7.67 10.71 3.95
N TYR A 45 6.69 10.70 3.05
CA TYR A 45 6.90 10.98 1.63
C TYR A 45 7.52 12.34 1.36
N LEU A 46 7.11 13.37 2.14
CA LEU A 46 7.56 14.75 1.95
C LEU A 46 8.80 15.12 2.76
N THR A 47 9.08 14.43 3.88
CA THR A 47 10.11 14.85 4.83
C THR A 47 11.11 13.74 5.22
N GLY A 48 10.82 12.49 4.91
CA GLY A 48 11.56 11.34 5.40
C GLY A 48 11.24 10.96 6.85
N PHE A 49 10.49 11.78 7.59
CA PHE A 49 10.23 11.58 9.01
C PHE A 49 9.42 10.30 9.30
N THR A 50 9.89 9.52 10.26
CA THR A 50 9.30 8.20 10.60
C THR A 50 8.50 8.19 11.90
N GLY A 51 8.49 9.29 12.66
CA GLY A 51 7.77 9.40 13.92
C GLY A 51 6.25 9.58 13.75
N THR A 52 5.49 9.41 14.84
CA THR A 52 4.03 9.45 14.83
C THR A 52 3.42 10.83 15.11
N PHE A 53 4.24 11.83 15.47
CA PHE A 53 3.80 13.20 15.62
C PHE A 53 4.74 14.17 14.89
N GLY A 54 4.20 14.87 13.89
CA GLY A 54 4.91 15.89 13.13
C GLY A 54 3.97 16.73 12.29
N ILE A 55 4.32 18.00 12.08
CA ILE A 55 3.55 18.94 11.28
C ILE A 55 4.48 19.59 10.28
N LEU A 56 4.14 19.46 8.99
CA LEU A 56 4.82 20.17 7.93
C LEU A 56 4.01 21.41 7.55
N ILE A 57 4.64 22.58 7.66
CA ILE A 57 4.20 23.80 6.98
C ILE A 57 5.03 23.92 5.71
N LEU A 58 4.43 23.64 4.58
CA LEU A 58 5.05 23.84 3.26
C LEU A 58 4.66 25.21 2.76
N ALA A 59 5.63 26.10 2.63
CA ALA A 59 5.49 27.49 2.23
C ALA A 59 6.78 27.94 1.54
N GLU A 60 6.92 29.23 1.23
CA GLU A 60 8.17 29.79 0.69
C GLU A 60 9.35 29.49 1.63
N GLU A 61 9.14 29.69 2.95
CA GLU A 61 10.03 29.20 3.99
C GLU A 61 9.35 28.05 4.75
N SER A 62 9.65 26.83 4.33
CA SER A 62 9.04 25.63 4.91
C SER A 62 9.61 25.32 6.31
N LEU A 63 8.76 24.73 7.17
CA LEU A 63 9.09 24.47 8.56
C LEU A 63 8.48 23.12 9.00
N PHE A 64 9.23 22.40 9.84
CA PHE A 64 8.75 21.18 10.49
C PHE A 64 8.55 21.40 11.98
N LEU A 65 7.37 21.06 12.51
CA LEU A 65 7.08 21.13 13.94
C LEU A 65 6.93 19.73 14.52
N THR A 66 7.47 19.53 15.71
CA THR A 66 7.28 18.28 16.46
C THR A 66 7.33 18.54 17.96
N ASP A 67 7.01 17.54 18.78
CA ASP A 67 7.08 17.65 20.22
C ASP A 67 8.40 17.07 20.80
N PRO A 68 8.66 17.23 22.12
CA PRO A 68 9.92 16.79 22.73
C PRO A 68 10.21 15.30 22.59
N ARG A 69 9.22 14.45 22.33
CA ARG A 69 9.42 13.01 22.12
C ARG A 69 10.20 12.73 20.86
N TYR A 70 10.10 13.62 19.85
CA TYR A 70 10.63 13.41 18.50
C TYR A 70 11.63 14.48 18.05
N THR A 71 11.97 15.46 18.88
CA THR A 71 12.84 16.58 18.48
C THR A 71 14.20 16.10 17.94
N GLU A 72 14.87 15.18 18.63
CA GLU A 72 16.17 14.68 18.19
C GLU A 72 16.05 13.79 16.93
N GLN A 73 15.00 12.98 16.84
CA GLN A 73 14.72 12.19 15.66
C GLN A 73 14.43 13.09 14.43
N ALA A 74 13.61 14.12 14.60
CA ALA A 74 13.30 15.06 13.52
C ALA A 74 14.55 15.79 13.02
N LYS A 75 15.46 16.23 13.92
CA LYS A 75 16.72 16.83 13.51
C LYS A 75 17.64 15.89 12.73
N ALA A 76 17.52 14.59 12.94
CA ALA A 76 18.31 13.57 12.24
C ALA A 76 17.70 13.17 10.88
N GLU A 77 16.38 13.18 10.77
CA GLU A 77 15.65 12.65 9.61
C GLU A 77 15.17 13.73 8.64
N VAL A 78 14.90 14.97 9.13
CA VAL A 78 14.26 16.05 8.36
C VAL A 78 15.28 17.10 7.95
N ASP A 79 15.27 17.47 6.67
CA ASP A 79 16.16 18.50 6.09
C ASP A 79 15.60 19.94 6.18
N LEU A 80 14.52 20.14 6.95
CA LEU A 80 13.88 21.43 7.18
C LEU A 80 14.23 21.95 8.59
N PRO A 81 14.11 23.28 8.86
CA PRO A 81 14.17 23.80 10.22
C PRO A 81 13.14 23.14 11.12
N VAL A 82 13.57 22.61 12.27
CA VAL A 82 12.71 21.91 13.23
C VAL A 82 12.37 22.83 14.39
N LEU A 83 11.09 23.03 14.65
CA LEU A 83 10.55 23.77 15.80
C LEU A 83 9.93 22.79 16.79
N GLU A 84 10.39 22.79 18.03
CA GLU A 84 9.79 22.04 19.13
C GLU A 84 8.58 22.77 19.69
N VAL A 85 7.42 22.11 19.71
CA VAL A 85 6.20 22.60 20.34
C VAL A 85 5.95 21.88 21.67
N ARG A 86 5.58 22.60 22.71
CA ARG A 86 5.34 22.04 24.05
C ARG A 86 3.91 22.30 24.52
N GLY A 87 3.29 21.28 25.07
CA GLY A 87 1.92 21.34 25.55
C GLY A 87 0.89 21.44 24.41
N ARG A 88 0.02 22.44 24.41
CA ARG A 88 -1.01 22.63 23.40
C ARG A 88 -0.40 23.15 22.10
N TRP A 89 -0.21 22.30 21.12
CA TRP A 89 0.46 22.62 19.85
C TRP A 89 -0.39 23.49 18.90
N LEU A 90 -1.73 23.33 18.91
CA LEU A 90 -2.64 24.06 18.01
C LEU A 90 -2.51 25.59 18.11
N PRO A 91 -2.55 26.23 19.29
CA PRO A 91 -2.33 27.68 19.41
C PRO A 91 -0.96 28.12 18.89
N GLN A 92 0.09 27.33 19.15
CA GLN A 92 1.45 27.63 18.69
C GLN A 92 1.56 27.54 17.17
N LEU A 93 0.90 26.56 16.55
CA LEU A 93 0.79 26.43 15.09
C LEU A 93 0.09 27.66 14.49
N GLY A 94 -1.08 28.05 15.02
CA GLY A 94 -1.83 29.22 14.54
C GLY A 94 -1.03 30.52 14.66
N GLU A 95 -0.31 30.71 15.77
CA GLU A 95 0.58 31.86 15.94
C GLU A 95 1.74 31.83 14.94
N LYS A 96 2.36 30.64 14.74
CA LYS A 96 3.47 30.50 13.78
C LYS A 96 3.05 30.81 12.35
N LEU A 97 1.89 30.33 11.90
CA LEU A 97 1.35 30.65 10.58
C LEU A 97 1.14 32.17 10.41
N ARG A 98 0.61 32.86 11.43
CA ARG A 98 0.47 34.32 11.39
C ARG A 98 1.82 35.05 11.33
N GLN A 99 2.82 34.60 12.12
CA GLN A 99 4.18 35.16 12.08
C GLN A 99 4.85 35.02 10.72
N MET A 100 4.52 33.93 9.98
CA MET A 100 4.98 33.71 8.59
C MET A 100 4.23 34.57 7.57
N GLY A 101 3.24 35.35 7.97
CA GLY A 101 2.43 36.19 7.07
C GLY A 101 1.44 35.39 6.21
N VAL A 102 1.22 34.11 6.52
CA VAL A 102 0.29 33.23 5.82
C VAL A 102 -1.15 33.69 6.08
N LYS A 103 -2.00 33.69 5.08
CA LYS A 103 -3.43 34.01 5.17
C LYS A 103 -4.29 32.83 4.71
N ARG A 104 -3.93 32.18 3.61
CA ARG A 104 -4.67 31.06 2.98
C ARG A 104 -3.86 29.77 3.07
N VAL A 105 -4.37 28.79 3.80
CA VAL A 105 -3.69 27.52 4.09
C VAL A 105 -4.42 26.36 3.43
N GLY A 106 -3.77 25.67 2.50
CA GLY A 106 -4.29 24.42 1.92
C GLY A 106 -4.20 23.26 2.90
N ILE A 107 -5.22 22.42 2.91
CA ILE A 107 -5.26 21.19 3.73
C ILE A 107 -5.72 20.03 2.87
N GLY A 108 -5.05 18.86 2.96
CA GLY A 108 -5.47 17.62 2.34
C GLY A 108 -6.79 17.13 2.96
N SER A 109 -7.90 17.24 2.23
CA SER A 109 -9.23 16.96 2.79
C SER A 109 -9.59 15.48 2.84
N ALA A 110 -8.87 14.61 2.13
CA ALA A 110 -9.15 13.17 2.14
C ALA A 110 -8.82 12.49 3.49
N ARG A 111 -7.88 13.06 4.26
CA ARG A 111 -7.40 12.47 5.52
C ARG A 111 -7.63 13.35 6.74
N THR A 112 -7.73 14.66 6.56
CA THR A 112 -8.00 15.56 7.68
C THR A 112 -9.40 15.31 8.22
N THR A 113 -9.49 14.91 9.49
CA THR A 113 -10.78 14.71 10.14
C THR A 113 -11.52 16.04 10.30
N LEU A 114 -12.85 16.00 10.27
CA LEU A 114 -13.66 17.20 10.50
C LEU A 114 -13.33 17.84 11.86
N HIS A 115 -13.09 17.04 12.89
CA HIS A 115 -12.70 17.54 14.21
C HIS A 115 -11.38 18.34 14.14
N LEU A 116 -10.33 17.77 13.52
CA LEU A 116 -9.06 18.47 13.35
C LEU A 116 -9.22 19.77 12.56
N PHE A 117 -10.00 19.73 11.49
CA PHE A 117 -10.28 20.92 10.67
C PHE A 117 -10.93 22.05 11.46
N GLU A 118 -11.94 21.75 12.30
CA GLU A 118 -12.59 22.73 13.15
C GLU A 118 -11.65 23.28 14.26
N GLU A 119 -10.80 22.42 14.83
CA GLU A 119 -9.80 22.87 15.80
C GLU A 119 -8.72 23.77 15.17
N LEU A 120 -8.30 23.47 13.95
CA LEU A 120 -7.37 24.31 13.16
C LEU A 120 -7.99 25.70 12.89
N LYS A 121 -9.27 25.77 12.51
CA LYS A 121 -9.98 27.04 12.31
C LYS A 121 -10.05 27.88 13.59
N LYS A 122 -10.31 27.24 14.73
CA LYS A 122 -10.32 27.95 16.03
C LYS A 122 -8.92 28.46 16.42
N ALA A 123 -7.89 27.64 16.25
CA ALA A 123 -6.51 28.01 16.60
C ALA A 123 -5.92 29.05 15.64
N GLY A 124 -6.34 29.00 14.39
CA GLY A 124 -5.90 29.91 13.32
C GLY A 124 -6.89 31.05 13.06
N GLU A 125 -7.45 31.67 14.09
CA GLU A 125 -8.35 32.81 13.92
C GLU A 125 -7.71 33.89 13.01
N GLY A 126 -8.44 34.33 11.98
CA GLY A 126 -7.96 35.24 10.94
C GLY A 126 -7.24 34.56 9.77
N LEU A 127 -7.08 33.23 9.78
CA LEU A 127 -6.58 32.44 8.64
C LEU A 127 -7.75 31.77 7.91
N GLU A 128 -7.61 31.63 6.58
CA GLU A 128 -8.52 30.83 5.75
C GLU A 128 -7.92 29.44 5.53
N PHE A 129 -8.58 28.39 6.04
CA PHE A 129 -8.19 27.00 5.75
C PHE A 129 -9.01 26.46 4.59
N VAL A 130 -8.33 26.06 3.51
CA VAL A 130 -8.93 25.65 2.24
C VAL A 130 -8.71 24.14 2.01
N PRO A 131 -9.78 23.32 1.99
CA PRO A 131 -9.66 21.91 1.62
C PRO A 131 -9.30 21.77 0.13
N ILE A 132 -8.26 20.98 -0.19
CA ILE A 132 -7.74 20.85 -1.57
C ILE A 132 -7.61 19.41 -2.08
N GLY A 133 -8.43 18.50 -1.56
CA GLY A 133 -8.43 17.10 -2.02
C GLY A 133 -7.26 16.29 -1.46
N SER A 134 -6.57 15.53 -2.32
CA SER A 134 -5.51 14.56 -1.97
C SER A 134 -4.18 14.89 -2.68
N PRO A 135 -3.60 16.08 -2.52
CA PRO A 135 -2.50 16.54 -3.37
C PRO A 135 -1.20 15.75 -3.16
N VAL A 136 -0.98 15.16 -1.99
CA VAL A 136 0.20 14.33 -1.70
C VAL A 136 0.02 12.92 -2.27
N GLU A 137 -1.15 12.32 -2.10
CA GLU A 137 -1.49 11.02 -2.67
C GLU A 137 -1.43 11.03 -4.20
N GLU A 138 -1.81 12.14 -4.83
CA GLU A 138 -1.63 12.33 -6.28
C GLU A 138 -0.16 12.26 -6.71
N LEU A 139 0.76 12.81 -5.92
CA LEU A 139 2.20 12.72 -6.18
C LEU A 139 2.71 11.30 -5.93
N ARG A 140 2.29 10.65 -4.85
CA ARG A 140 2.66 9.28 -4.48
C ARG A 140 2.22 8.24 -5.50
N ARG A 141 1.21 8.55 -6.30
CA ARG A 141 0.68 7.67 -7.34
C ARG A 141 1.75 7.23 -8.34
N VAL A 142 2.66 8.14 -8.71
CA VAL A 142 3.78 7.87 -9.64
C VAL A 142 5.06 7.66 -8.84
N LYS A 143 5.58 6.45 -8.85
CA LYS A 143 6.77 6.06 -8.10
C LYS A 143 8.05 6.42 -8.86
N SER A 144 9.04 6.92 -8.13
CA SER A 144 10.41 7.03 -8.63
C SER A 144 11.07 5.65 -8.76
N GLU A 145 12.18 5.54 -9.48
CA GLU A 145 12.94 4.28 -9.56
C GLU A 145 13.48 3.85 -8.18
N ALA A 146 13.77 4.79 -7.29
CA ALA A 146 14.19 4.50 -5.92
C ALA A 146 13.02 3.91 -5.09
N GLU A 147 11.80 4.45 -5.23
CA GLU A 147 10.61 3.89 -4.61
C GLU A 147 10.28 2.49 -5.15
N ILE A 148 10.36 2.30 -6.48
CA ILE A 148 10.13 1.00 -7.12
C ILE A 148 11.15 -0.03 -6.62
N LYS A 149 12.40 0.36 -6.42
CA LYS A 149 13.42 -0.52 -5.84
C LYS A 149 13.06 -0.97 -4.43
N LYS A 150 12.59 -0.05 -3.56
CA LYS A 150 12.16 -0.37 -2.19
C LYS A 150 10.95 -1.30 -2.16
N ILE A 151 9.98 -1.07 -3.05
CA ILE A 151 8.85 -1.99 -3.23
C ILE A 151 9.35 -3.37 -3.67
N GLY A 152 10.32 -3.43 -4.59
CA GLY A 152 10.97 -4.67 -5.02
C GLY A 152 11.63 -5.42 -3.85
N GLU A 153 12.35 -4.72 -2.98
CA GLU A 153 12.96 -5.29 -1.77
C GLU A 153 11.90 -5.87 -0.80
N ALA A 154 10.76 -5.17 -0.64
CA ALA A 154 9.63 -5.68 0.15
C ALA A 154 9.00 -6.93 -0.49
N VAL A 155 8.85 -6.96 -1.83
CA VAL A 155 8.38 -8.12 -2.60
C VAL A 155 9.32 -9.31 -2.44
N GLU A 156 10.62 -9.11 -2.59
CA GLU A 156 11.64 -10.17 -2.42
C GLU A 156 11.60 -10.77 -1.03
N LEU A 157 11.48 -9.94 0.02
CA LEU A 157 11.37 -10.42 1.40
C LEU A 157 10.05 -11.18 1.62
N THR A 158 8.94 -10.71 1.04
CA THR A 158 7.65 -11.40 1.10
C THR A 158 7.72 -12.78 0.48
N GLU A 159 8.32 -12.91 -0.70
CA GLU A 159 8.51 -14.19 -1.38
C GLU A 159 9.44 -15.14 -0.63
N ALA A 160 10.50 -14.61 -0.02
CA ALA A 160 11.40 -15.41 0.81
C ALA A 160 10.67 -16.00 2.02
N GLY A 161 9.80 -15.22 2.69
CA GLY A 161 8.94 -15.69 3.77
C GLY A 161 7.93 -16.74 3.30
N LEU A 162 7.35 -16.56 2.13
CA LEU A 162 6.45 -17.56 1.54
C LEU A 162 7.19 -18.89 1.30
N ARG A 163 8.38 -18.86 0.71
CA ARG A 163 9.20 -20.08 0.53
C ARG A 163 9.51 -20.74 1.87
N TRP A 164 9.85 -19.94 2.88
CA TRP A 164 10.18 -20.44 4.20
C TRP A 164 8.98 -21.12 4.89
N ILE A 165 7.78 -20.52 4.85
CA ILE A 165 6.58 -21.08 5.49
C ILE A 165 6.06 -22.30 4.76
N LEU A 166 6.08 -22.29 3.41
CA LEU A 166 5.68 -23.47 2.60
C LEU A 166 6.53 -24.71 2.91
N GLY A 167 7.82 -24.53 3.18
CA GLY A 167 8.69 -25.62 3.64
C GLY A 167 8.34 -26.18 5.03
N ARG A 168 7.48 -25.51 5.79
CA ARG A 168 7.05 -25.86 7.16
C ARG A 168 5.57 -26.12 7.27
N LEU A 169 4.84 -25.93 6.19
CA LEU A 169 3.41 -26.13 6.15
C LEU A 169 3.08 -27.61 6.30
N ARG A 170 2.16 -27.91 7.22
CA ARG A 170 1.74 -29.30 7.50
C ARG A 170 0.34 -29.34 8.07
N PRO A 171 -0.42 -30.42 7.87
CA PRO A 171 -1.67 -30.64 8.58
C PRO A 171 -1.48 -30.61 10.10
N GLY A 172 -2.48 -30.12 10.83
CA GLY A 172 -2.50 -30.02 12.28
C GLY A 172 -2.11 -28.65 12.85
N LYS A 173 -1.47 -27.76 12.05
CA LYS A 173 -1.31 -26.36 12.43
C LYS A 173 -2.62 -25.61 12.19
N THR A 174 -2.84 -24.56 12.97
CA THR A 174 -3.92 -23.59 12.68
C THR A 174 -3.44 -22.51 11.72
N GLU A 175 -4.37 -21.85 11.02
CA GLU A 175 -4.08 -20.67 10.18
C GLU A 175 -3.34 -19.60 10.98
N LYS A 176 -3.82 -19.33 12.20
CA LYS A 176 -3.22 -18.35 13.11
C LYS A 176 -1.78 -18.68 13.47
N GLU A 177 -1.46 -19.94 13.75
CA GLU A 177 -0.08 -20.35 14.01
C GLU A 177 0.82 -20.10 12.80
N VAL A 178 0.32 -20.41 11.58
CA VAL A 178 1.06 -20.19 10.33
C VAL A 178 1.28 -18.69 10.08
N ALA A 179 0.25 -17.85 10.26
CA ALA A 179 0.36 -16.41 10.10
C ALA A 179 1.36 -15.79 11.09
N LEU A 180 1.28 -16.16 12.38
CA LEU A 180 2.21 -15.68 13.42
C LEU A 180 3.65 -16.11 13.18
N GLU A 181 3.88 -17.35 12.75
CA GLU A 181 5.22 -17.83 12.39
C GLU A 181 5.81 -16.99 11.24
N LEU A 182 4.99 -16.66 10.22
CA LEU A 182 5.41 -15.87 9.08
C LEU A 182 5.68 -14.40 9.46
N GLU A 183 4.80 -13.78 10.23
CA GLU A 183 5.00 -12.42 10.74
C GLU A 183 6.29 -12.31 11.56
N PHE A 184 6.50 -13.24 12.47
CA PHE A 184 7.73 -13.29 13.27
C PHE A 184 8.98 -13.44 12.38
N TRP A 185 8.88 -14.27 11.34
CA TRP A 185 9.97 -14.45 10.40
C TRP A 185 10.29 -13.16 9.64
N TYR A 186 9.29 -12.45 9.13
CA TYR A 186 9.49 -11.18 8.43
C TYR A 186 10.22 -10.15 9.31
N ARG A 187 9.77 -9.96 10.54
CA ARG A 187 10.41 -9.01 11.48
C ARG A 187 11.85 -9.41 11.79
N LYS A 188 12.12 -10.70 11.93
CA LYS A 188 13.46 -11.23 12.18
C LYS A 188 14.40 -11.03 10.98
N GLU A 189 13.90 -11.15 9.78
CA GLU A 189 14.68 -11.00 8.55
C GLU A 189 14.75 -9.54 8.05
N GLY A 190 14.28 -8.58 8.85
CA GLY A 190 14.51 -7.15 8.62
C GLY A 190 13.33 -6.36 8.06
N ALA A 191 12.12 -6.91 8.03
CA ALA A 191 10.94 -6.09 7.77
C ALA A 191 10.71 -5.09 8.91
N ASP A 192 10.30 -3.87 8.56
CA ASP A 192 9.83 -2.89 9.54
C ASP A 192 8.55 -3.40 10.24
N ASP A 193 7.66 -3.99 9.43
CA ASP A 193 6.37 -4.55 9.84
C ASP A 193 5.83 -5.51 8.77
N VAL A 194 4.64 -6.06 9.00
CA VAL A 194 3.80 -6.58 7.92
C VAL A 194 3.09 -5.41 7.23
N ALA A 195 2.81 -5.53 5.94
CA ALA A 195 2.11 -4.49 5.17
C ALA A 195 0.65 -4.35 5.61
N PHE A 196 0.04 -5.47 6.00
CA PHE A 196 -1.34 -5.62 6.51
C PHE A 196 -1.45 -6.90 7.36
N GLU A 197 -2.59 -7.12 8.00
CA GLU A 197 -2.87 -8.36 8.74
C GLU A 197 -2.83 -9.56 7.76
N LEU A 198 -1.85 -10.45 7.93
CA LEU A 198 -1.60 -11.55 7.00
C LEU A 198 -2.81 -12.48 6.89
N ILE A 199 -3.25 -12.76 5.68
CA ILE A 199 -4.32 -13.73 5.40
C ILE A 199 -3.67 -15.09 5.16
N VAL A 200 -3.99 -16.03 6.02
CA VAL A 200 -3.75 -17.46 5.82
C VAL A 200 -5.11 -18.14 5.95
N ALA A 201 -5.66 -18.60 4.83
CA ALA A 201 -7.02 -19.12 4.78
C ALA A 201 -7.04 -20.53 4.18
N ALA A 202 -7.56 -21.52 4.92
CA ALA A 202 -7.53 -22.92 4.50
C ALA A 202 -8.93 -23.50 4.23
N GLY A 203 -9.04 -24.35 3.21
CA GLY A 203 -10.30 -25.00 2.84
C GLY A 203 -11.44 -24.00 2.64
N PRO A 204 -12.58 -24.17 3.31
CA PRO A 204 -13.74 -23.26 3.16
C PRO A 204 -13.45 -21.81 3.52
N GLU A 205 -12.53 -21.55 4.45
CA GLU A 205 -12.16 -20.20 4.90
C GLU A 205 -11.48 -19.41 3.76
N SER A 206 -10.81 -20.09 2.84
CA SER A 206 -10.20 -19.45 1.66
C SER A 206 -11.24 -18.85 0.69
N ALA A 207 -12.52 -19.22 0.83
CA ALA A 207 -13.63 -18.58 0.10
C ALA A 207 -14.02 -17.20 0.62
N LEU A 208 -13.39 -16.73 1.71
CA LEU A 208 -13.60 -15.40 2.28
C LEU A 208 -12.43 -14.50 1.87
N PRO A 209 -12.60 -13.54 0.94
CA PRO A 209 -11.49 -12.73 0.38
C PRO A 209 -10.66 -12.00 1.45
N HIS A 210 -11.32 -11.50 2.51
CA HIS A 210 -10.70 -10.79 3.63
C HIS A 210 -10.76 -11.60 4.93
N HIS A 211 -10.48 -12.92 4.82
CA HIS A 211 -10.43 -13.79 5.98
C HIS A 211 -9.35 -13.33 6.98
N ARG A 212 -9.63 -13.53 8.27
CA ARG A 212 -8.64 -13.36 9.33
C ARG A 212 -8.17 -14.72 9.81
N ALA A 213 -6.87 -14.95 9.76
CA ALA A 213 -6.26 -16.22 10.17
C ALA A 213 -6.73 -16.65 11.56
N GLY A 214 -7.50 -17.73 11.61
CA GLY A 214 -8.24 -18.19 12.77
C GLY A 214 -7.74 -19.52 13.35
N ASN A 215 -8.66 -20.19 14.02
CA ASN A 215 -8.40 -21.49 14.66
C ASN A 215 -8.70 -22.69 13.73
N HIS A 216 -9.01 -22.45 12.45
CA HIS A 216 -9.17 -23.54 11.50
C HIS A 216 -7.88 -24.35 11.44
N VAL A 217 -7.99 -25.64 11.65
CA VAL A 217 -6.84 -26.56 11.60
C VAL A 217 -6.65 -27.07 10.18
N LEU A 218 -5.49 -26.81 9.60
CA LEU A 218 -5.11 -27.21 8.26
C LEU A 218 -5.21 -28.73 8.11
N ARG A 219 -5.89 -29.19 7.04
CA ARG A 219 -6.11 -30.61 6.77
C ARG A 219 -5.52 -31.02 5.42
N LYS A 220 -5.23 -32.30 5.31
CA LYS A 220 -4.77 -32.87 4.04
C LYS A 220 -5.86 -32.77 2.96
N GLY A 221 -5.47 -32.32 1.78
CA GLY A 221 -6.37 -32.09 0.63
C GLY A 221 -6.95 -30.67 0.57
N GLU A 222 -6.73 -29.84 1.59
CA GLU A 222 -7.22 -28.46 1.57
C GLU A 222 -6.31 -27.53 0.80
N VAL A 223 -6.93 -26.56 0.13
CA VAL A 223 -6.32 -25.34 -0.39
C VAL A 223 -5.85 -24.52 0.82
N VAL A 224 -4.70 -23.89 0.72
CA VAL A 224 -4.26 -22.84 1.64
C VAL A 224 -3.89 -21.62 0.82
N LEU A 225 -4.68 -20.57 0.96
CA LEU A 225 -4.45 -19.28 0.34
C LEU A 225 -3.62 -18.43 1.31
N PHE A 226 -2.53 -17.87 0.79
CA PHE A 226 -1.67 -16.91 1.46
C PHE A 226 -1.80 -15.59 0.72
N ASP A 227 -2.33 -14.58 1.40
CA ASP A 227 -2.30 -13.19 0.96
C ASP A 227 -1.50 -12.41 2.00
N ILE A 228 -0.31 -12.00 1.59
CA ILE A 228 0.78 -11.64 2.51
C ILE A 228 1.63 -10.52 1.93
N GLY A 229 2.14 -9.69 2.82
CA GLY A 229 3.03 -8.59 2.46
C GLY A 229 3.96 -8.20 3.60
N ALA A 230 5.25 -8.06 3.33
CA ALA A 230 6.22 -7.42 4.20
C ALA A 230 6.24 -5.91 3.94
N LYS A 231 6.69 -5.14 4.93
CA LYS A 231 6.96 -3.71 4.84
C LYS A 231 8.45 -3.47 5.05
N VAL A 232 9.11 -2.85 4.06
CA VAL A 232 10.54 -2.56 4.10
C VAL A 232 10.77 -1.10 3.78
N ASP A 233 11.50 -0.41 4.66
CA ASP A 233 11.74 1.04 4.57
C ASP A 233 10.45 1.84 4.28
N GLY A 234 9.35 1.42 4.96
CA GLY A 234 8.02 1.98 4.85
C GLY A 234 7.22 1.58 3.62
N TYR A 235 7.80 0.92 2.62
CA TYR A 235 7.11 0.47 1.41
C TYR A 235 6.54 -0.94 1.59
N CYS A 236 5.31 -1.11 1.11
CA CYS A 236 4.55 -2.34 1.24
C CYS A 236 4.80 -3.27 0.04
N ALA A 237 4.73 -4.58 0.29
CA ALA A 237 4.46 -5.60 -0.71
C ALA A 237 3.06 -6.16 -0.51
N ASP A 238 2.54 -6.81 -1.56
CA ASP A 238 1.25 -7.49 -1.56
C ASP A 238 1.27 -8.63 -2.56
N ILE A 239 1.15 -9.87 -2.10
CA ILE A 239 1.26 -11.06 -2.95
C ILE A 239 0.31 -12.14 -2.45
N THR A 240 -0.55 -12.62 -3.34
CA THR A 240 -1.35 -13.82 -3.06
C THR A 240 -0.84 -15.03 -3.83
N ARG A 241 -0.65 -16.12 -3.12
CA ARG A 241 -0.36 -17.45 -3.68
C ARG A 241 -1.20 -18.52 -3.00
N VAL A 242 -1.41 -19.61 -3.72
CA VAL A 242 -2.18 -20.76 -3.24
C VAL A 242 -1.30 -22.00 -3.17
N ALA A 243 -1.42 -22.74 -2.07
CA ALA A 243 -0.82 -24.04 -1.91
C ALA A 243 -1.90 -25.11 -1.68
N ILE A 244 -1.55 -26.37 -1.89
CA ILE A 244 -2.39 -27.54 -1.58
C ILE A 244 -1.65 -28.49 -0.63
N LEU A 245 -2.33 -28.92 0.43
CA LEU A 245 -1.78 -29.91 1.35
C LEU A 245 -1.98 -31.34 0.83
N GLY A 246 -1.14 -31.75 -0.10
CA GLY A 246 -1.19 -33.06 -0.75
C GLY A 246 -1.71 -33.01 -2.16
N LYS A 247 -2.78 -33.74 -2.51
CA LYS A 247 -3.32 -33.81 -3.87
C LYS A 247 -4.51 -32.89 -4.05
N ALA A 248 -4.48 -32.07 -5.08
CA ALA A 248 -5.59 -31.18 -5.43
C ALA A 248 -6.77 -31.93 -6.03
N ASP A 249 -7.98 -31.50 -5.69
CA ASP A 249 -9.19 -31.89 -6.40
C ASP A 249 -9.19 -31.32 -7.85
N PRO A 250 -9.75 -32.03 -8.82
CA PRO A 250 -9.90 -31.51 -10.20
C PRO A 250 -10.65 -30.17 -10.29
N GLU A 251 -11.60 -29.90 -9.41
CA GLU A 251 -12.32 -28.61 -9.37
C GLU A 251 -11.36 -27.47 -8.99
N VAL A 252 -10.53 -27.68 -7.97
CA VAL A 252 -9.48 -26.73 -7.54
C VAL A 252 -8.49 -26.44 -8.67
N LEU A 253 -8.03 -27.50 -9.38
CA LEU A 253 -7.09 -27.33 -10.50
C LEU A 253 -7.69 -26.54 -11.66
N ARG A 254 -8.98 -26.74 -11.97
CA ARG A 254 -9.68 -25.96 -13.01
C ARG A 254 -9.80 -24.50 -12.61
N ALA A 255 -10.22 -24.22 -11.36
CA ALA A 255 -10.32 -22.86 -10.83
C ALA A 255 -8.95 -22.17 -10.81
N TYR A 256 -7.89 -22.86 -10.37
CA TYR A 256 -6.53 -22.32 -10.37
C TYR A 256 -6.06 -21.90 -11.76
N LYS A 257 -6.25 -22.76 -12.76
CA LYS A 257 -5.86 -22.47 -14.16
C LYS A 257 -6.64 -21.29 -14.74
N LEU A 258 -7.91 -21.16 -14.41
CA LEU A 258 -8.74 -20.04 -14.85
C LEU A 258 -8.24 -18.72 -14.22
N VAL A 259 -8.00 -18.70 -12.91
CA VAL A 259 -7.48 -17.52 -12.20
C VAL A 259 -6.08 -17.16 -12.70
N LEU A 260 -5.22 -18.13 -12.95
CA LEU A 260 -3.91 -17.90 -13.56
C LEU A 260 -4.04 -17.22 -14.93
N SER A 261 -4.92 -17.75 -15.80
CA SER A 261 -5.16 -17.13 -17.11
C SER A 261 -5.71 -15.72 -17.02
N ALA A 262 -6.58 -15.44 -16.03
CA ALA A 262 -7.12 -14.12 -15.77
C ALA A 262 -6.05 -13.16 -15.24
N ASN A 263 -5.17 -13.62 -14.32
CA ASN A 263 -4.04 -12.84 -13.82
C ASN A 263 -3.09 -12.45 -14.96
N GLU A 264 -2.69 -13.39 -15.80
CA GLU A 264 -1.84 -13.13 -16.96
C GLU A 264 -2.50 -12.17 -17.96
N ALA A 265 -3.82 -12.29 -18.21
CA ALA A 265 -4.55 -11.38 -19.09
C ALA A 265 -4.59 -9.95 -18.50
N GLY A 266 -4.82 -9.83 -17.20
CA GLY A 266 -4.74 -8.56 -16.48
C GLY A 266 -3.35 -7.92 -16.61
N ILE A 267 -2.28 -8.66 -16.34
CA ILE A 267 -0.90 -8.17 -16.47
C ILE A 267 -0.61 -7.70 -17.90
N ARG A 268 -1.00 -8.47 -18.92
CA ARG A 268 -0.82 -8.07 -20.34
C ARG A 268 -1.56 -6.80 -20.72
N ALA A 269 -2.63 -6.46 -20.02
CA ALA A 269 -3.40 -5.24 -20.25
C ALA A 269 -2.75 -3.99 -19.66
N ILE A 270 -1.86 -4.15 -18.68
CA ILE A 270 -1.25 -3.02 -17.95
C ILE A 270 -0.20 -2.30 -18.80
N ARG A 271 -0.50 -1.05 -19.16
CA ARG A 271 0.43 -0.08 -19.77
C ARG A 271 -0.08 1.33 -19.56
N ALA A 272 0.76 2.33 -19.81
CA ALA A 272 0.37 3.75 -19.77
C ALA A 272 -0.79 4.03 -20.75
N GLY A 273 -1.72 4.89 -20.34
CA GLY A 273 -2.90 5.29 -21.12
C GLY A 273 -4.10 4.34 -21.02
N VAL A 274 -3.96 3.15 -20.43
CA VAL A 274 -5.09 2.23 -20.21
C VAL A 274 -5.89 2.67 -18.98
N SER A 275 -7.22 2.62 -19.04
CA SER A 275 -8.05 2.86 -17.88
C SER A 275 -8.01 1.67 -16.90
N GLY A 276 -8.16 1.96 -15.59
CA GLY A 276 -8.26 0.89 -14.59
C GLY A 276 -9.46 -0.03 -14.85
N LYS A 277 -10.53 0.52 -15.42
CA LYS A 277 -11.72 -0.24 -15.84
C LYS A 277 -11.41 -1.22 -16.99
N ASP A 278 -10.68 -0.78 -18.00
CA ASP A 278 -10.34 -1.63 -19.16
C ASP A 278 -9.34 -2.72 -18.76
N ALA A 279 -8.42 -2.41 -17.84
CA ALA A 279 -7.50 -3.41 -17.30
C ALA A 279 -8.26 -4.50 -16.52
N ASP A 280 -9.20 -4.12 -15.64
CA ASP A 280 -10.08 -5.06 -14.92
C ASP A 280 -10.88 -5.93 -15.89
N ALA A 281 -11.46 -5.33 -16.92
CA ALA A 281 -12.30 -6.05 -17.89
C ALA A 281 -11.58 -7.18 -18.59
N GLN A 282 -10.25 -7.09 -18.83
CA GLN A 282 -9.49 -8.14 -19.51
C GLN A 282 -9.37 -9.42 -18.67
N ALA A 283 -9.19 -9.29 -17.36
CA ALA A 283 -9.16 -10.44 -16.47
C ALA A 283 -10.58 -10.98 -16.18
N ARG A 284 -11.50 -10.06 -15.89
CA ARG A 284 -12.89 -10.37 -15.51
C ARG A 284 -13.62 -11.13 -16.60
N ARG A 285 -13.45 -10.74 -17.86
CA ARG A 285 -14.08 -11.41 -19.00
C ARG A 285 -13.80 -12.92 -19.04
N LEU A 286 -12.58 -13.36 -18.76
CA LEU A 286 -12.24 -14.79 -18.76
C LEU A 286 -13.01 -15.58 -17.70
N ILE A 287 -13.22 -14.96 -16.53
CA ILE A 287 -13.98 -15.57 -15.44
C ILE A 287 -15.48 -15.59 -15.77
N GLU A 288 -16.00 -14.55 -16.42
CA GLU A 288 -17.39 -14.46 -16.89
C GLU A 288 -17.68 -15.47 -18.00
N GLU A 289 -16.79 -15.61 -18.99
CA GLU A 289 -16.88 -16.60 -20.08
C GLU A 289 -16.87 -18.05 -19.55
N ALA A 290 -16.24 -18.28 -18.40
CA ALA A 290 -16.29 -19.56 -17.69
C ALA A 290 -17.58 -19.78 -16.87
N GLY A 291 -18.52 -18.81 -16.87
CA GLY A 291 -19.77 -18.88 -16.10
C GLY A 291 -19.61 -18.62 -14.61
N LEU A 292 -18.50 -17.97 -14.19
CA LEU A 292 -18.16 -17.72 -12.79
C LEU A 292 -18.18 -16.22 -12.41
N ALA A 293 -18.93 -15.41 -13.13
CA ALA A 293 -19.02 -13.96 -12.89
C ALA A 293 -19.36 -13.63 -11.42
N GLU A 294 -20.29 -14.35 -10.80
CA GLU A 294 -20.73 -14.14 -9.41
C GLU A 294 -19.67 -14.55 -8.37
N HIS A 295 -18.63 -15.27 -8.78
CA HIS A 295 -17.55 -15.72 -7.91
C HIS A 295 -16.35 -14.75 -7.88
N PHE A 296 -16.35 -13.67 -8.66
CA PHE A 296 -15.32 -12.64 -8.67
C PHE A 296 -15.92 -11.28 -8.23
N GLY A 297 -15.98 -11.07 -6.93
CA GLY A 297 -16.73 -9.98 -6.30
C GLY A 297 -15.93 -8.70 -5.99
N HIS A 298 -14.63 -8.61 -6.35
CA HIS A 298 -13.81 -7.43 -6.08
C HIS A 298 -13.15 -6.88 -7.36
N GLY A 299 -12.41 -5.78 -7.26
CA GLY A 299 -11.61 -5.23 -8.36
C GLY A 299 -10.43 -6.10 -8.71
N LEU A 300 -9.84 -5.86 -9.89
CA LEU A 300 -8.62 -6.56 -10.33
C LEU A 300 -7.40 -6.17 -9.49
N GLY A 301 -7.38 -4.97 -8.88
CA GLY A 301 -6.24 -4.54 -8.09
C GLY A 301 -6.26 -3.06 -7.73
N HIS A 302 -5.16 -2.61 -7.15
CA HIS A 302 -4.98 -1.27 -6.60
C HIS A 302 -3.53 -0.81 -6.67
N GLY A 303 -3.30 0.48 -6.49
CA GLY A 303 -1.96 1.05 -6.31
C GLY A 303 -1.33 0.56 -5.01
N LEU A 304 -0.01 0.49 -4.99
CA LEU A 304 0.81 0.02 -3.88
C LEU A 304 1.99 0.96 -3.67
N GLY A 305 2.39 1.22 -2.43
CA GLY A 305 3.52 2.08 -2.11
C GLY A 305 3.81 2.15 -0.61
N LEU A 306 3.77 3.34 -0.04
CA LEU A 306 3.88 3.53 1.41
C LEU A 306 2.65 3.01 2.17
N GLU A 307 1.55 2.82 1.46
CA GLU A 307 0.36 2.11 1.94
C GLU A 307 0.07 0.94 1.01
N VAL A 308 -0.54 -0.10 1.57
CA VAL A 308 -0.95 -1.25 0.78
C VAL A 308 -1.98 -0.87 -0.28
N HIS A 309 -2.93 0.01 0.06
CA HIS A 309 -3.95 0.49 -0.86
C HIS A 309 -3.72 1.97 -1.20
N GLU A 310 -3.31 2.23 -2.43
CA GLU A 310 -3.16 3.57 -3.02
C GLU A 310 -3.94 3.67 -4.34
N SER A 311 -3.99 4.87 -4.92
CA SER A 311 -4.37 5.04 -6.33
C SER A 311 -3.22 4.61 -7.25
N PRO A 312 -3.52 4.14 -8.48
CA PRO A 312 -4.84 4.00 -9.10
C PRO A 312 -5.58 2.72 -8.70
N ARG A 313 -6.89 2.66 -8.92
CA ARG A 313 -7.69 1.45 -8.76
C ARG A 313 -7.90 0.74 -10.10
N LEU A 314 -7.91 -0.58 -10.06
CA LEU A 314 -8.26 -1.45 -11.19
C LEU A 314 -9.57 -2.15 -10.85
N SER A 315 -10.70 -1.61 -11.32
CA SER A 315 -12.03 -2.14 -10.98
C SER A 315 -13.06 -1.77 -12.04
N PRO A 316 -14.23 -2.41 -12.07
CA PRO A 316 -15.29 -2.10 -13.05
C PRO A 316 -15.77 -0.64 -13.02
N THR A 317 -15.60 0.04 -11.89
CA THR A 317 -16.04 1.43 -11.68
C THR A 317 -14.90 2.43 -11.62
N SER A 318 -13.67 2.01 -11.95
CA SER A 318 -12.51 2.89 -11.89
C SER A 318 -12.57 3.97 -12.98
N GLU A 319 -12.31 5.21 -12.58
CA GLU A 319 -12.11 6.37 -13.46
C GLU A 319 -10.62 6.69 -13.67
N ASP A 320 -9.73 5.93 -13.02
CA ASP A 320 -8.29 6.13 -13.11
C ASP A 320 -7.74 5.72 -14.47
N THR A 321 -6.79 6.51 -14.98
CA THR A 321 -5.94 6.14 -16.11
C THR A 321 -4.55 5.79 -15.59
N LEU A 322 -4.01 4.67 -16.02
CA LEU A 322 -2.67 4.22 -15.69
C LEU A 322 -1.63 5.11 -16.36
N VAL A 323 -0.59 5.48 -15.63
CA VAL A 323 0.55 6.22 -16.16
C VAL A 323 1.85 5.49 -15.83
N ARG A 324 2.88 5.72 -16.63
CA ARG A 324 4.20 5.16 -16.39
C ARG A 324 4.66 5.49 -14.96
N GLY A 325 5.20 4.48 -14.26
CA GLY A 325 5.66 4.61 -12.87
C GLY A 325 4.57 4.33 -11.83
N ASN A 326 3.30 4.08 -12.22
CA ASN A 326 2.37 3.49 -11.27
C ASN A 326 2.85 2.09 -10.88
N VAL A 327 2.69 1.71 -9.61
CA VAL A 327 2.87 0.35 -9.14
C VAL A 327 1.51 -0.14 -8.67
N VAL A 328 1.05 -1.26 -9.21
CA VAL A 328 -0.30 -1.80 -8.96
C VAL A 328 -0.26 -3.30 -8.71
N THR A 329 -1.25 -3.82 -7.99
CA THR A 329 -1.53 -5.26 -7.89
C THR A 329 -2.38 -5.73 -9.07
N VAL A 330 -2.26 -7.03 -9.42
CA VAL A 330 -3.14 -7.73 -10.37
C VAL A 330 -3.54 -9.05 -9.71
N GLU A 331 -4.74 -9.11 -9.15
CA GLU A 331 -5.17 -10.12 -8.17
C GLU A 331 -6.54 -10.74 -8.45
N PRO A 332 -6.85 -11.23 -9.66
CA PRO A 332 -8.12 -11.88 -9.88
C PRO A 332 -8.30 -13.08 -8.95
N GLY A 333 -9.55 -13.34 -8.55
CA GLY A 333 -9.89 -14.47 -7.69
C GLY A 333 -11.28 -15.02 -7.96
N VAL A 334 -11.49 -16.28 -7.62
CA VAL A 334 -12.82 -16.91 -7.61
C VAL A 334 -13.05 -17.60 -6.27
N TYR A 335 -14.22 -17.39 -5.69
CA TYR A 335 -14.55 -17.83 -4.35
C TYR A 335 -15.85 -18.66 -4.37
N PHE A 336 -15.74 -19.92 -3.95
CA PHE A 336 -16.85 -20.87 -3.88
C PHE A 336 -17.29 -21.01 -2.42
N PRO A 337 -18.40 -20.37 -1.99
CA PRO A 337 -18.81 -20.37 -0.58
C PRO A 337 -18.85 -21.78 0.01
N GLN A 338 -18.30 -21.94 1.22
CA GLN A 338 -18.20 -23.20 1.97
C GLN A 338 -17.33 -24.29 1.31
N LYS A 339 -16.60 -23.98 0.22
CA LYS A 339 -15.70 -24.91 -0.44
C LYS A 339 -14.26 -24.46 -0.40
N PHE A 340 -13.91 -23.49 -1.26
CA PHE A 340 -12.56 -22.92 -1.35
C PHE A 340 -12.56 -21.61 -2.15
N GLY A 341 -11.49 -20.84 -2.02
CA GLY A 341 -11.16 -19.69 -2.87
C GLY A 341 -9.79 -19.83 -3.50
N ILE A 342 -9.62 -19.23 -4.67
CA ILE A 342 -8.35 -19.11 -5.38
C ILE A 342 -8.15 -17.63 -5.74
N ARG A 343 -7.02 -17.06 -5.34
CA ARG A 343 -6.51 -15.75 -5.80
C ARG A 343 -5.05 -15.92 -6.20
N ILE A 344 -4.65 -15.29 -7.28
CA ILE A 344 -3.24 -15.19 -7.72
C ILE A 344 -2.96 -13.72 -7.96
N GLU A 345 -1.97 -13.20 -7.28
CA GLU A 345 -1.68 -11.78 -7.27
C GLU A 345 -0.21 -11.50 -7.53
N ASP A 346 0.05 -10.51 -8.36
CA ASP A 346 1.37 -10.00 -8.66
C ASP A 346 1.42 -8.49 -8.52
N VAL A 347 2.58 -7.99 -8.10
CA VAL A 347 2.90 -6.57 -8.11
C VAL A 347 3.55 -6.22 -9.44
N VAL A 348 3.02 -5.21 -10.13
CA VAL A 348 3.53 -4.78 -11.44
C VAL A 348 3.78 -3.28 -11.51
N VAL A 349 4.82 -2.89 -12.24
CA VAL A 349 5.12 -1.50 -12.58
C VAL A 349 4.57 -1.20 -13.96
N VAL A 350 3.79 -0.13 -14.08
CA VAL A 350 3.27 0.34 -15.36
C VAL A 350 4.40 0.97 -16.18
N GLY A 351 4.70 0.38 -17.33
CA GLY A 351 5.62 0.92 -18.33
C GLY A 351 4.87 1.63 -19.46
N GLU A 352 5.60 2.16 -20.43
CA GLU A 352 5.02 2.84 -21.60
C GLU A 352 4.20 1.86 -22.46
N ASP A 353 4.81 0.75 -22.86
CA ASP A 353 4.24 -0.23 -23.80
C ASP A 353 3.77 -1.52 -23.12
N GLY A 354 3.93 -1.66 -21.80
CA GLY A 354 3.57 -2.88 -21.05
C GLY A 354 3.95 -2.81 -19.58
N ALA A 355 3.74 -3.90 -18.83
CA ALA A 355 4.05 -4.02 -17.43
C ALA A 355 5.40 -4.70 -17.18
N ARG A 356 6.11 -4.25 -16.14
CA ARG A 356 7.23 -4.98 -15.53
C ARG A 356 6.75 -5.62 -14.24
N VAL A 357 6.72 -6.95 -14.18
CA VAL A 357 6.33 -7.70 -12.99
C VAL A 357 7.48 -7.66 -11.98
N LEU A 358 7.20 -7.31 -10.73
CA LEU A 358 8.17 -7.31 -9.63
C LEU A 358 8.16 -8.64 -8.87
N SER A 359 7.00 -9.29 -8.75
CA SER A 359 6.86 -10.61 -8.11
C SER A 359 7.42 -11.71 -9.00
N SER A 360 8.19 -12.61 -8.40
CA SER A 360 8.90 -13.70 -9.09
C SER A 360 8.55 -15.10 -8.55
N PHE A 361 7.72 -15.18 -7.51
CA PHE A 361 7.34 -16.46 -6.96
C PHE A 361 6.51 -17.27 -7.97
N PRO A 362 6.91 -18.53 -8.26
CA PRO A 362 6.25 -19.36 -9.28
C PRO A 362 4.74 -19.46 -9.06
N LYS A 363 3.98 -19.36 -10.18
CA LYS A 363 2.52 -19.44 -10.20
C LYS A 363 1.97 -20.32 -11.32
N GLU A 364 2.83 -20.84 -12.18
CA GLU A 364 2.46 -21.66 -13.33
C GLU A 364 1.77 -22.96 -12.94
N GLU A 365 2.13 -23.46 -11.75
CA GLU A 365 1.54 -24.65 -11.17
C GLU A 365 1.14 -24.42 -9.71
N LEU A 366 0.03 -25.02 -9.31
CA LEU A 366 -0.41 -25.02 -7.91
C LEU A 366 0.64 -25.70 -7.02
N TRP A 367 1.14 -24.98 -6.02
CA TRP A 367 2.19 -25.48 -5.13
C TRP A 367 1.70 -26.65 -4.28
N ALA A 368 2.18 -27.85 -4.59
CA ALA A 368 1.85 -29.05 -3.82
C ALA A 368 2.85 -29.26 -2.67
N VAL A 369 2.40 -29.12 -1.42
CA VAL A 369 3.20 -29.43 -0.23
C VAL A 369 3.25 -30.95 -0.08
N GLN A 370 4.38 -31.55 -0.48
CA GLN A 370 4.63 -32.99 -0.30
C GLN A 370 5.21 -33.28 1.09
N ARG A 371 4.78 -34.39 1.72
CA ARG A 371 5.46 -34.88 2.92
C ARG A 371 6.93 -35.21 2.58
N ARG A 372 7.85 -34.61 3.29
CA ARG A 372 9.11 -35.29 3.60
C ARG A 372 8.92 -36.19 4.81
#